data_d9c6cf9100193ca146c7c5507f428fa3
#
_entry.id   d9c6cf9100193ca146c7c5507f428fa3
#
_cell.length_a   1.000
_cell.length_b   1.000
_cell.length_c   1.000
_cell.angle_alpha   90.00
_cell.angle_beta   90.00
_cell.angle_gamma   90.00
#
_symmetry.space_group_name_H-M   'P 1'
#
loop_
_entity.id
_entity.type
_entity.pdbx_description
1 polymer ?
#
loop_
_entity_poly.entity_id
_entity_poly.type
_entity_poly.pdbx_seq_one_letter_code
_entity_poly.pdbx_strand_id
1 'polypeptide(L)'
;MKKGTKIALWVSVPLVLLIWFAGPRLGLWGDRDLKKDKDVVAAPAQGQGGQPGQSPAGQQGEGRAGGGGQGGGLLPVSGTIAKPSYLTSGIRSAGSLLANEEVDIVSKVSGKVTAVFFKEGSRVKKGDLLVKIYDEDLQAQLRRAEIQEKLLAEKLERQRVLLSKDAVSRESFDQLQTDYNVIQADMNLLKVRIAETEVRSPFDGVIGFRYVSEGTYVTPSVKIAHLIDPSTLKLEFAISEKYVSEDLMGKRISFETEGYRDEFFATVYAVDYRIDETTRTIGLRARYKNRDGRLVPGMFASLTLITDEKQNAIQVPTEAIVPEMNEKKIWVSRNGKAFLIPIVTGTRTATMIEVLSGLSAGDTVLTTGLMQLRDNMPVRINLTD
;
A
#
# COMPACT_ATOMS: atom_id res chain seq x y z
N MET A 1 52.09 -24.52 -29.36
CA MET A 1 52.02 -23.11 -29.82
C MET A 1 50.59 -22.67 -29.76
N LYS A 2 50.27 -21.73 -28.87
CA LYS A 2 49.22 -20.67 -28.88
C LYS A 2 48.92 -20.21 -27.45
N LYS A 3 49.78 -19.33 -26.93
CA LYS A 3 49.64 -18.62 -25.65
C LYS A 3 49.46 -17.09 -25.89
N GLY A 4 48.73 -16.69 -26.91
CA GLY A 4 48.69 -15.28 -27.31
C GLY A 4 47.32 -14.57 -27.15
N THR A 5 46.22 -15.27 -26.94
CA THR A 5 44.87 -14.69 -27.07
C THR A 5 44.17 -14.36 -25.75
N LYS A 6 44.72 -14.68 -24.59
CA LYS A 6 44.08 -14.42 -23.26
C LYS A 6 44.48 -13.08 -22.61
N ILE A 7 45.53 -12.41 -23.08
CA ILE A 7 46.03 -11.13 -22.50
C ILE A 7 45.32 -9.91 -23.09
N ALA A 8 44.81 -9.99 -24.31
CA ALA A 8 44.08 -8.89 -24.94
C ALA A 8 42.72 -8.56 -24.34
N LEU A 9 42.06 -9.55 -23.70
CA LEU A 9 40.70 -9.34 -23.13
C LEU A 9 40.73 -8.67 -21.74
N TRP A 10 41.83 -8.72 -21.02
CA TRP A 10 41.98 -8.13 -19.67
C TRP A 10 42.36 -6.68 -19.67
N VAL A 11 42.85 -6.16 -20.80
CA VAL A 11 43.26 -4.73 -20.93
C VAL A 11 42.13 -3.87 -21.51
N SER A 12 41.21 -4.46 -22.27
CA SER A 12 40.10 -3.71 -22.91
C SER A 12 38.98 -3.32 -21.95
N VAL A 13 38.69 -4.10 -20.91
CA VAL A 13 37.60 -3.84 -19.95
C VAL A 13 37.86 -2.60 -19.06
N PRO A 14 39.03 -2.41 -18.45
CA PRO A 14 39.30 -1.21 -17.67
C PRO A 14 39.37 0.08 -18.53
N LEU A 15 39.75 -0.02 -19.80
CA LEU A 15 39.82 1.15 -20.69
C LEU A 15 38.43 1.68 -21.06
N VAL A 16 37.44 0.79 -21.26
CA VAL A 16 36.03 1.15 -21.54
C VAL A 16 35.39 1.77 -20.30
N LEU A 17 35.66 1.24 -19.10
CA LEU A 17 35.18 1.81 -17.83
C LEU A 17 35.78 3.19 -17.53
N LEU A 18 37.04 3.43 -17.89
CA LEU A 18 37.69 4.74 -17.72
C LEU A 18 37.11 5.80 -18.67
N ILE A 19 36.75 5.43 -19.91
CA ILE A 19 36.09 6.33 -20.86
C ILE A 19 34.68 6.66 -20.41
N TRP A 20 33.97 5.69 -19.79
CA TRP A 20 32.60 5.91 -19.30
C TRP A 20 32.52 6.79 -18.04
N PHE A 21 33.54 6.70 -17.16
CA PHE A 21 33.59 7.50 -15.92
C PHE A 21 34.25 8.90 -16.08
N ALA A 22 35.11 9.07 -17.05
CA ALA A 22 35.83 10.33 -17.32
C ALA A 22 35.21 11.14 -18.48
N GLY A 23 34.37 10.55 -19.31
CA GLY A 23 33.73 11.16 -20.48
C GLY A 23 33.02 12.49 -20.22
N PRO A 24 32.21 12.60 -19.16
CA PRO A 24 31.51 13.86 -18.83
C PRO A 24 32.44 15.02 -18.39
N ARG A 25 33.62 14.70 -17.90
CA ARG A 25 34.60 15.72 -17.43
C ARG A 25 35.54 16.24 -18.50
N LEU A 26 35.63 15.56 -19.64
CA LEU A 26 36.54 15.91 -20.75
C LEU A 26 35.83 16.53 -21.96
N GLY A 27 34.50 16.78 -21.87
CA GLY A 27 33.76 17.45 -22.95
C GLY A 27 33.65 16.66 -24.26
N LEU A 28 33.81 15.34 -24.24
CA LEU A 28 33.81 14.48 -25.43
C LEU A 28 32.41 14.14 -25.96
N TRP A 29 31.33 14.56 -25.24
CA TRP A 29 29.97 14.42 -25.71
C TRP A 29 29.37 15.81 -25.86
N GLY A 30 29.17 16.21 -27.13
CA GLY A 30 28.65 17.52 -27.46
C GLY A 30 27.20 17.72 -26.96
N ASP A 31 26.96 18.85 -26.32
CA ASP A 31 25.67 19.38 -25.97
C ASP A 31 24.79 19.51 -27.22
N ARG A 32 23.66 18.83 -27.25
CA ARG A 32 22.56 19.13 -28.14
C ARG A 32 21.68 20.18 -27.50
N ASP A 33 21.86 21.43 -27.90
CA ASP A 33 21.00 22.55 -27.55
C ASP A 33 19.54 22.25 -27.91
N LEU A 34 18.71 22.11 -26.91
CA LEU A 34 17.25 22.22 -27.01
C LEU A 34 16.91 23.71 -26.86
N LYS A 35 16.73 24.40 -27.98
CA LYS A 35 16.12 25.72 -28.07
C LYS A 35 14.73 25.65 -27.47
N LYS A 36 14.53 26.35 -26.37
CA LYS A 36 13.24 26.78 -25.85
C LYS A 36 12.90 28.12 -26.45
N ASP A 37 11.93 28.16 -27.32
CA ASP A 37 11.28 29.40 -27.76
C ASP A 37 10.60 30.05 -26.55
N LYS A 38 11.06 31.24 -26.22
CA LYS A 38 10.37 32.18 -25.31
C LYS A 38 9.79 33.27 -26.17
N ASP A 39 8.50 33.26 -26.32
CA ASP A 39 7.76 34.42 -26.83
C ASP A 39 7.83 35.56 -25.81
N VAL A 40 8.43 36.64 -26.27
CA VAL A 40 8.61 37.92 -25.58
C VAL A 40 7.36 38.74 -25.85
N VAL A 41 6.61 39.10 -24.83
CA VAL A 41 5.62 40.18 -24.89
C VAL A 41 6.25 41.42 -24.27
N ALA A 42 6.39 42.46 -25.10
CA ALA A 42 6.97 43.73 -24.82
C ALA A 42 6.16 44.59 -23.85
N ALA A 43 6.86 45.28 -22.97
CA ALA A 43 6.38 46.41 -22.20
C ALA A 43 6.56 47.72 -23.00
N PRO A 44 5.67 48.69 -22.91
CA PRO A 44 5.94 50.05 -23.40
C PRO A 44 6.49 50.97 -22.30
N ALA A 45 7.34 51.86 -22.77
CA ALA A 45 8.20 52.76 -22.04
C ALA A 45 7.53 53.99 -21.43
N GLN A 46 8.27 54.57 -20.54
CA GLN A 46 8.17 55.85 -19.87
C GLN A 46 7.79 57.05 -20.73
N GLY A 47 6.99 57.95 -20.15
CA GLY A 47 6.80 59.33 -20.56
C GLY A 47 6.78 60.27 -19.36
N GLN A 48 7.76 61.16 -19.36
CA GLN A 48 8.01 62.20 -18.37
C GLN A 48 7.05 63.39 -18.45
N GLY A 49 6.82 64.05 -17.32
CA GLY A 49 6.89 65.54 -17.25
C GLY A 49 5.59 66.28 -17.03
N GLY A 50 5.58 67.09 -15.98
CA GLY A 50 4.75 68.29 -15.93
C GLY A 50 4.12 68.64 -14.60
N GLN A 51 4.78 69.41 -13.78
CA GLN A 51 4.24 70.30 -12.72
C GLN A 51 3.78 71.64 -13.34
N PRO A 52 3.22 72.62 -12.59
CA PRO A 52 2.16 72.68 -11.57
C PRO A 52 1.07 73.70 -11.91
N GLY A 53 0.01 73.76 -11.16
CA GLY A 53 -1.02 74.81 -11.32
C GLY A 53 -2.00 74.87 -10.15
N GLN A 54 -1.68 75.72 -9.23
CA GLN A 54 -2.50 76.64 -8.42
C GLN A 54 -4.00 76.41 -8.20
N SER A 55 -4.29 76.46 -6.88
CA SER A 55 -5.65 76.71 -6.27
C SER A 55 -6.35 78.00 -6.77
N PRO A 56 -7.65 78.08 -6.55
CA PRO A 56 -8.04 78.96 -5.45
C PRO A 56 -9.28 78.48 -4.60
N ALA A 57 -9.25 79.06 -3.45
CA ALA A 57 -10.09 79.13 -2.32
C ALA A 57 -11.65 79.35 -2.56
N GLY A 58 -12.37 78.88 -1.55
CA GLY A 58 -13.49 79.61 -1.01
C GLY A 58 -14.84 78.89 -1.06
N GLN A 59 -15.37 78.36 0.03
CA GLN A 59 -16.45 78.99 0.75
C GLN A 59 -16.91 78.18 1.94
N GLN A 60 -17.06 78.86 3.03
CA GLN A 60 -17.62 78.45 4.31
C GLN A 60 -19.06 77.98 4.16
N GLY A 61 -19.45 77.01 4.91
CA GLY A 61 -20.82 76.56 5.12
C GLY A 61 -20.95 75.96 6.50
N GLU A 62 -21.56 76.73 7.36
CA GLU A 62 -21.74 76.49 8.81
C GLU A 62 -22.42 75.17 9.20
N GLY A 63 -22.00 74.70 10.30
CA GLY A 63 -22.64 74.07 11.42
C GLY A 63 -23.94 73.31 11.28
N ARG A 64 -23.84 72.02 11.69
CA ARG A 64 -24.94 71.47 12.51
C ARG A 64 -24.34 70.41 13.43
N ALA A 65 -24.14 70.74 14.66
CA ALA A 65 -24.15 69.86 15.78
C ALA A 65 -25.48 69.11 15.82
N GLY A 66 -25.43 67.80 15.76
CA GLY A 66 -26.60 66.93 15.77
C GLY A 66 -26.24 65.54 16.35
N GLY A 67 -26.43 65.44 17.65
CA GLY A 67 -26.96 64.27 18.31
C GLY A 67 -26.05 62.99 18.31
N GLY A 68 -25.30 62.83 19.37
CA GLY A 68 -24.87 61.49 19.81
C GLY A 68 -26.07 60.58 20.04
N GLY A 69 -26.44 59.84 19.06
CA GLY A 69 -27.33 58.69 19.20
C GLY A 69 -26.48 57.51 19.66
N GLN A 70 -26.37 57.30 20.98
CA GLN A 70 -26.08 55.99 21.54
C GLN A 70 -27.23 55.03 21.17
N GLY A 71 -27.35 54.69 19.91
CA GLY A 71 -28.11 53.54 19.49
C GLY A 71 -27.31 52.31 19.92
N GLY A 72 -27.63 51.72 21.06
CA GLY A 72 -27.18 50.44 21.51
C GLY A 72 -27.66 49.34 20.55
N GLY A 73 -27.16 49.39 19.30
CA GLY A 73 -27.35 48.31 18.34
C GLY A 73 -26.63 47.07 18.84
N LEU A 74 -27.40 46.03 19.10
CA LEU A 74 -26.84 44.72 19.42
C LEU A 74 -25.84 44.33 18.31
N LEU A 75 -24.61 44.01 18.70
CA LEU A 75 -23.58 43.54 17.75
C LEU A 75 -24.08 42.28 17.04
N PRO A 76 -24.24 42.29 15.70
CA PRO A 76 -24.63 41.09 14.97
C PRO A 76 -23.45 40.12 14.93
N VAL A 77 -23.66 38.90 15.41
CA VAL A 77 -22.67 37.83 15.43
C VAL A 77 -23.28 36.55 14.91
N SER A 78 -22.49 35.75 14.22
CA SER A 78 -22.91 34.40 13.85
C SER A 78 -22.55 33.45 14.98
N GLY A 79 -23.38 32.42 15.15
CA GLY A 79 -23.11 31.38 16.14
C GLY A 79 -23.66 30.06 15.73
N THR A 80 -23.06 29.01 16.24
CA THR A 80 -23.47 27.60 16.06
C THR A 80 -23.82 26.97 17.38
N ILE A 81 -24.76 26.05 17.40
CA ILE A 81 -25.11 25.29 18.62
C ILE A 81 -24.15 24.11 18.78
N ALA A 82 -23.50 24.01 19.92
CA ALA A 82 -22.67 22.90 20.27
C ALA A 82 -23.51 21.62 20.42
N LYS A 83 -23.45 20.75 19.40
CA LYS A 83 -24.17 19.47 19.36
C LYS A 83 -23.20 18.31 19.52
N PRO A 84 -23.57 17.26 20.27
CA PRO A 84 -22.83 16.02 20.23
C PRO A 84 -22.78 15.48 18.80
N SER A 85 -21.60 15.16 18.32
CA SER A 85 -21.38 14.64 16.98
C SER A 85 -20.38 13.48 17.02
N TYR A 86 -20.42 12.70 15.97
CA TYR A 86 -19.45 11.59 15.78
C TYR A 86 -18.09 12.17 15.40
N LEU A 87 -17.08 11.81 16.16
CA LEU A 87 -15.69 12.19 15.90
C LEU A 87 -14.84 10.96 15.71
N THR A 88 -14.24 10.84 14.56
CA THR A 88 -13.21 9.84 14.30
C THR A 88 -11.85 10.52 14.33
N SER A 89 -10.99 10.02 15.15
CA SER A 89 -9.59 10.42 15.19
C SER A 89 -8.74 9.32 14.57
N GLY A 90 -7.77 9.69 13.76
CA GLY A 90 -6.97 8.69 13.07
C GLY A 90 -5.64 9.22 12.55
N ILE A 91 -4.76 8.27 12.28
CA ILE A 91 -3.43 8.53 11.72
C ILE A 91 -3.55 8.36 10.20
N ARG A 92 -3.30 9.44 9.47
CA ARG A 92 -3.24 9.39 8.00
C ARG A 92 -1.91 8.81 7.56
N SER A 93 -1.95 7.92 6.58
CA SER A 93 -0.80 7.33 5.95
C SER A 93 -1.11 6.98 4.49
N ALA A 94 -0.10 6.49 3.80
CA ALA A 94 -0.21 5.95 2.46
C ALA A 94 0.35 4.53 2.44
N GLY A 95 -0.16 3.70 1.55
CA GLY A 95 0.25 2.32 1.45
C GLY A 95 -0.03 1.72 0.08
N SER A 96 0.28 0.44 -0.07
CA SER A 96 0.08 -0.32 -1.29
C SER A 96 -0.74 -1.58 -1.01
N LEU A 97 -1.59 -1.93 -1.95
CA LEU A 97 -2.33 -3.18 -1.94
C LEU A 97 -1.45 -4.29 -2.51
N LEU A 98 -1.24 -5.35 -1.76
CA LEU A 98 -0.52 -6.56 -2.16
C LEU A 98 -1.51 -7.71 -2.30
N ALA A 99 -1.18 -8.68 -3.15
CA ALA A 99 -1.94 -9.93 -3.23
C ALA A 99 -1.87 -10.72 -1.91
N ASN A 100 -2.84 -11.62 -1.69
CA ASN A 100 -2.76 -12.56 -0.57
C ASN A 100 -1.56 -13.50 -0.74
N GLU A 101 -1.45 -14.09 -1.92
CA GLU A 101 -0.30 -14.89 -2.35
C GLU A 101 0.05 -14.54 -3.79
N GLU A 102 1.34 -14.59 -4.09
CA GLU A 102 1.89 -14.24 -5.39
C GLU A 102 3.14 -15.07 -5.64
N VAL A 103 3.22 -15.69 -6.79
CA VAL A 103 4.36 -16.55 -7.14
C VAL A 103 4.60 -16.59 -8.64
N ASP A 104 5.86 -16.62 -9.03
CA ASP A 104 6.26 -16.97 -10.38
C ASP A 104 6.30 -18.50 -10.52
N ILE A 105 5.46 -19.01 -11.39
CA ILE A 105 5.46 -20.45 -11.73
C ILE A 105 6.67 -20.72 -12.60
N VAL A 106 7.52 -21.61 -12.11
CA VAL A 106 8.73 -22.08 -12.80
C VAL A 106 8.73 -23.60 -12.90
N SER A 107 9.49 -24.16 -13.86
CA SER A 107 9.72 -25.61 -13.90
C SER A 107 10.68 -26.03 -12.81
N LYS A 108 10.53 -27.26 -12.29
CA LYS A 108 11.51 -27.91 -11.42
C LYS A 108 12.55 -28.70 -12.22
N VAL A 109 12.21 -29.10 -13.44
CA VAL A 109 13.04 -29.92 -14.34
C VAL A 109 13.26 -29.23 -15.66
N SER A 110 14.35 -29.62 -16.34
CA SER A 110 14.62 -29.19 -17.71
C SER A 110 13.95 -30.12 -18.70
N GLY A 111 13.33 -29.56 -19.74
CA GLY A 111 12.71 -30.37 -20.77
C GLY A 111 11.87 -29.55 -21.76
N LYS A 112 11.36 -30.22 -22.78
CA LYS A 112 10.49 -29.61 -23.79
C LYS A 112 9.05 -29.58 -23.27
N VAL A 113 8.38 -28.44 -23.39
CA VAL A 113 6.94 -28.31 -23.11
C VAL A 113 6.16 -29.10 -24.16
N THR A 114 5.35 -30.05 -23.71
CA THR A 114 4.49 -30.87 -24.58
C THR A 114 3.09 -30.28 -24.70
N ALA A 115 2.55 -29.70 -23.62
CA ALA A 115 1.21 -29.09 -23.62
C ALA A 115 1.11 -27.98 -22.56
N VAL A 116 0.22 -27.01 -22.85
CA VAL A 116 -0.16 -25.92 -21.92
C VAL A 116 -1.67 -25.97 -21.73
N PHE A 117 -2.12 -26.06 -20.47
CA PHE A 117 -3.52 -26.32 -20.10
C PHE A 117 -4.27 -25.11 -19.56
N PHE A 118 -3.64 -23.93 -19.48
CA PHE A 118 -4.28 -22.72 -19.00
C PHE A 118 -4.40 -21.65 -20.09
N LYS A 119 -5.32 -20.71 -19.86
CA LYS A 119 -5.47 -19.48 -20.65
C LYS A 119 -5.00 -18.30 -19.80
N GLU A 120 -4.36 -17.33 -20.44
CA GLU A 120 -3.98 -16.06 -19.80
C GLU A 120 -5.19 -15.37 -19.18
N GLY A 121 -5.06 -14.86 -17.96
CA GLY A 121 -6.13 -14.21 -17.23
C GLY A 121 -7.20 -15.15 -16.65
N SER A 122 -7.07 -16.47 -16.82
CA SER A 122 -8.05 -17.43 -16.29
C SER A 122 -7.84 -17.71 -14.82
N ARG A 123 -8.91 -18.13 -14.14
CA ARG A 123 -8.85 -18.66 -12.77
C ARG A 123 -8.41 -20.12 -12.80
N VAL A 124 -7.52 -20.48 -11.90
CA VAL A 124 -7.03 -21.84 -11.69
C VAL A 124 -7.19 -22.23 -10.22
N LYS A 125 -7.34 -23.53 -9.97
CA LYS A 125 -7.41 -24.09 -8.62
C LYS A 125 -6.09 -24.71 -8.23
N LYS A 126 -5.85 -24.81 -6.93
CA LYS A 126 -4.72 -25.55 -6.37
C LYS A 126 -4.70 -26.98 -6.91
N GLY A 127 -3.56 -27.39 -7.45
CA GLY A 127 -3.36 -28.71 -8.04
C GLY A 127 -3.70 -28.81 -9.53
N ASP A 128 -4.34 -27.81 -10.15
CA ASP A 128 -4.61 -27.81 -11.60
C ASP A 128 -3.30 -27.94 -12.37
N LEU A 129 -3.30 -28.80 -13.39
CA LEU A 129 -2.16 -28.97 -14.28
C LEU A 129 -2.08 -27.75 -15.22
N LEU A 130 -0.96 -27.04 -15.15
CA LEU A 130 -0.71 -25.85 -15.96
C LEU A 130 0.11 -26.16 -17.20
N VAL A 131 1.20 -26.91 -17.02
CA VAL A 131 2.13 -27.27 -18.11
C VAL A 131 2.59 -28.71 -17.91
N LYS A 132 2.67 -29.44 -19.02
CA LYS A 132 3.29 -30.75 -19.10
C LYS A 132 4.61 -30.63 -19.83
N ILE A 133 5.65 -31.16 -19.21
CA ILE A 133 6.99 -31.28 -19.78
C ILE A 133 7.16 -32.72 -20.28
N TYR A 134 7.94 -32.93 -21.32
CA TYR A 134 8.23 -34.22 -21.91
C TYR A 134 8.79 -35.19 -20.85
N ASP A 135 8.17 -36.36 -20.72
CA ASP A 135 8.51 -37.37 -19.72
C ASP A 135 8.43 -38.81 -20.25
N GLU A 136 8.32 -39.00 -21.56
CA GLU A 136 8.15 -40.36 -22.14
C GLU A 136 9.31 -41.28 -21.83
N ASP A 137 10.52 -40.75 -21.72
CA ASP A 137 11.70 -41.49 -21.31
C ASP A 137 11.62 -41.97 -19.84
N LEU A 138 11.14 -41.09 -18.93
CA LEU A 138 10.90 -41.44 -17.53
C LEU A 138 9.77 -42.46 -17.38
N GLN A 139 8.70 -42.32 -18.18
CA GLN A 139 7.59 -43.27 -18.24
C GLN A 139 8.10 -44.66 -18.74
N ALA A 140 8.98 -44.69 -19.73
CA ALA A 140 9.57 -45.94 -20.21
C ALA A 140 10.46 -46.60 -19.14
N GLN A 141 11.25 -45.79 -18.41
CA GLN A 141 12.06 -46.27 -17.28
C GLN A 141 11.19 -46.84 -16.15
N LEU A 142 10.09 -46.16 -15.81
CA LEU A 142 9.13 -46.61 -14.79
C LEU A 142 8.52 -47.96 -15.19
N ARG A 143 8.02 -48.11 -16.42
CA ARG A 143 7.47 -49.39 -16.93
C ARG A 143 8.51 -50.52 -16.86
N ARG A 144 9.78 -50.25 -17.16
CA ARG A 144 10.85 -51.23 -17.00
C ARG A 144 11.05 -51.65 -15.54
N ALA A 145 11.05 -50.66 -14.63
CA ALA A 145 11.21 -50.91 -13.18
C ALA A 145 10.01 -51.70 -12.63
N GLU A 146 8.79 -51.42 -13.07
CA GLU A 146 7.57 -52.16 -12.69
C GLU A 146 7.64 -53.63 -13.10
N ILE A 147 8.14 -53.93 -14.32
CA ILE A 147 8.32 -55.33 -14.76
C ILE A 147 9.37 -56.02 -13.89
N GLN A 148 10.46 -55.35 -13.54
CA GLN A 148 11.50 -55.90 -12.70
C GLN A 148 11.03 -56.13 -11.25
N GLU A 149 10.25 -55.18 -10.71
CA GLU A 149 9.59 -55.28 -9.38
C GLU A 149 8.70 -56.54 -9.33
N LYS A 150 7.83 -56.70 -10.34
CA LYS A 150 6.96 -57.89 -10.44
C LYS A 150 7.74 -59.19 -10.45
N LEU A 151 8.84 -59.26 -11.22
CA LEU A 151 9.72 -60.45 -11.24
C LEU A 151 10.32 -60.75 -9.87
N LEU A 152 10.82 -59.71 -9.18
CA LEU A 152 11.41 -59.84 -7.85
C LEU A 152 10.35 -60.20 -6.80
N ALA A 153 9.16 -59.65 -6.87
CA ALA A 153 8.05 -60.00 -6.00
C ALA A 153 7.67 -61.49 -6.13
N GLU A 154 7.55 -62.00 -7.37
CA GLU A 154 7.26 -63.42 -7.60
C GLU A 154 8.39 -64.35 -7.11
N LYS A 155 9.66 -63.93 -7.27
CA LYS A 155 10.81 -64.69 -6.75
C LYS A 155 10.81 -64.67 -5.23
N LEU A 156 10.54 -63.52 -4.59
CA LEU A 156 10.53 -63.36 -3.15
C LEU A 156 9.45 -64.24 -2.51
N GLU A 157 8.24 -64.28 -3.10
CA GLU A 157 7.18 -65.15 -2.58
C GLU A 157 7.54 -66.63 -2.69
N ARG A 158 8.15 -67.09 -3.81
CA ARG A 158 8.66 -68.45 -3.93
C ARG A 158 9.75 -68.73 -2.87
N GLN A 159 10.68 -67.82 -2.69
CA GLN A 159 11.76 -67.96 -1.71
C GLN A 159 11.22 -68.01 -0.27
N ARG A 160 10.19 -67.24 0.03
CA ARG A 160 9.47 -67.24 1.31
C ARG A 160 8.87 -68.59 1.64
N VAL A 161 8.21 -69.23 0.64
CA VAL A 161 7.64 -70.58 0.79
C VAL A 161 8.74 -71.62 0.98
N LEU A 162 9.87 -71.50 0.27
CA LEU A 162 10.99 -72.40 0.41
C LEU A 162 11.69 -72.23 1.76
N LEU A 163 11.85 -71.02 2.25
CA LEU A 163 12.42 -70.72 3.56
C LEU A 163 11.57 -71.34 4.69
N SER A 164 10.25 -71.29 4.59
CA SER A 164 9.33 -71.92 5.57
C SER A 164 9.44 -73.44 5.61
N LYS A 165 10.08 -74.06 4.60
CA LYS A 165 10.38 -75.51 4.49
C LYS A 165 11.82 -75.80 4.72
N ASP A 166 12.64 -74.87 5.23
CA ASP A 166 14.09 -75.01 5.43
C ASP A 166 14.88 -75.40 4.14
N ALA A 167 14.31 -75.12 2.97
CA ALA A 167 14.91 -75.49 1.68
C ALA A 167 15.88 -74.45 1.10
N VAL A 168 15.99 -73.26 1.73
CA VAL A 168 16.89 -72.17 1.33
C VAL A 168 17.47 -71.48 2.57
N SER A 169 18.66 -70.84 2.41
CA SER A 169 19.27 -70.06 3.48
C SER A 169 18.54 -68.77 3.74
N ARG A 170 18.55 -68.31 4.99
CA ARG A 170 18.00 -67.01 5.38
C ARG A 170 18.70 -65.84 4.68
N GLU A 171 20.04 -65.96 4.53
CA GLU A 171 20.85 -64.98 3.81
C GLU A 171 20.37 -64.77 2.37
N SER A 172 20.04 -65.86 1.65
CA SER A 172 19.49 -65.77 0.27
C SER A 172 18.14 -65.09 0.21
N PHE A 173 17.29 -65.31 1.22
CA PHE A 173 16.00 -64.61 1.34
C PHE A 173 16.24 -63.13 1.64
N ASP A 174 17.07 -62.80 2.62
CA ASP A 174 17.35 -61.43 3.03
C ASP A 174 17.98 -60.61 1.88
N GLN A 175 18.84 -61.22 1.05
CA GLN A 175 19.39 -60.60 -0.14
C GLN A 175 18.28 -60.28 -1.16
N LEU A 176 17.39 -61.22 -1.47
CA LEU A 176 16.29 -61.01 -2.42
C LEU A 176 15.28 -60.00 -1.91
N GLN A 177 15.03 -59.96 -0.60
CA GLN A 177 14.21 -58.94 0.04
C GLN A 177 14.81 -57.53 -0.11
N THR A 178 16.16 -57.45 0.01
CA THR A 178 16.88 -56.19 -0.18
C THR A 178 16.78 -55.72 -1.63
N ASP A 179 16.99 -56.61 -2.60
CA ASP A 179 16.87 -56.31 -4.03
C ASP A 179 15.45 -55.82 -4.38
N TYR A 180 14.41 -56.44 -3.79
CA TYR A 180 13.04 -55.99 -3.94
C TYR A 180 12.80 -54.59 -3.36
N ASN A 181 13.34 -54.29 -2.18
CA ASN A 181 13.22 -52.96 -1.57
C ASN A 181 13.96 -51.89 -2.38
N VAL A 182 15.11 -52.22 -2.98
CA VAL A 182 15.86 -51.30 -3.85
C VAL A 182 15.03 -50.92 -5.09
N ILE A 183 14.44 -51.91 -5.78
CA ILE A 183 13.65 -51.60 -6.98
C ILE A 183 12.40 -50.77 -6.64
N GLN A 184 11.78 -50.99 -5.47
CA GLN A 184 10.67 -50.13 -5.01
C GLN A 184 11.13 -48.70 -4.76
N ALA A 185 12.32 -48.51 -4.18
CA ALA A 185 12.89 -47.18 -3.99
C ALA A 185 13.16 -46.47 -5.34
N ASP A 186 13.71 -47.18 -6.32
CA ASP A 186 13.95 -46.68 -7.67
C ASP A 186 12.63 -46.28 -8.38
N MET A 187 11.60 -47.12 -8.25
CA MET A 187 10.27 -46.78 -8.80
C MET A 187 9.70 -45.50 -8.17
N ASN A 188 9.84 -45.36 -6.84
CA ASN A 188 9.39 -44.15 -6.15
C ASN A 188 10.14 -42.91 -6.62
N LEU A 189 11.46 -43.00 -6.83
CA LEU A 189 12.27 -41.92 -7.40
C LEU A 189 11.79 -41.54 -8.81
N LEU A 190 11.51 -42.51 -9.67
CA LEU A 190 10.99 -42.27 -11.02
C LEU A 190 9.60 -41.61 -10.98
N LYS A 191 8.70 -42.05 -10.09
CA LYS A 191 7.39 -41.43 -9.88
C LYS A 191 7.52 -39.98 -9.46
N VAL A 192 8.43 -39.62 -8.56
CA VAL A 192 8.69 -38.23 -8.14
C VAL A 192 9.21 -37.43 -9.33
N ARG A 193 10.15 -37.93 -10.10
CA ARG A 193 10.67 -37.24 -11.30
C ARG A 193 9.58 -37.00 -12.35
N ILE A 194 8.68 -37.95 -12.57
CA ILE A 194 7.53 -37.81 -13.48
C ILE A 194 6.58 -36.75 -12.93
N ALA A 195 6.29 -36.74 -11.61
CA ALA A 195 5.45 -35.71 -11.00
C ALA A 195 6.05 -34.29 -11.14
N GLU A 196 7.38 -34.17 -11.15
CA GLU A 196 8.06 -32.87 -11.36
C GLU A 196 7.97 -32.37 -12.81
N THR A 197 7.64 -33.23 -13.80
CA THR A 197 7.36 -32.82 -15.18
C THR A 197 5.97 -32.19 -15.32
N GLU A 198 5.13 -32.31 -14.30
CA GLU A 198 3.80 -31.73 -14.26
C GLU A 198 3.83 -30.46 -13.41
N VAL A 199 3.84 -29.32 -14.07
CA VAL A 199 3.79 -28.03 -13.38
C VAL A 199 2.36 -27.73 -13.00
N ARG A 200 2.06 -27.73 -11.69
CA ARG A 200 0.73 -27.55 -11.12
C ARG A 200 0.63 -26.26 -10.32
N SER A 201 -0.58 -25.72 -10.22
CA SER A 201 -0.87 -24.55 -9.41
C SER A 201 -0.69 -24.84 -7.91
N PRO A 202 0.11 -24.02 -7.17
CA PRO A 202 0.31 -24.21 -5.72
C PRO A 202 -0.89 -23.74 -4.88
N PHE A 203 -1.71 -22.79 -5.37
CA PHE A 203 -2.89 -22.25 -4.70
C PHE A 203 -3.95 -21.82 -5.71
N ASP A 204 -5.14 -21.48 -5.22
CA ASP A 204 -6.24 -20.94 -6.03
C ASP A 204 -5.94 -19.50 -6.41
N GLY A 205 -6.06 -19.15 -7.70
CA GLY A 205 -5.71 -17.79 -8.11
C GLY A 205 -6.08 -17.46 -9.54
N VAL A 206 -5.57 -16.34 -9.99
CA VAL A 206 -5.63 -15.88 -11.38
C VAL A 206 -4.24 -15.97 -11.98
N ILE A 207 -4.13 -16.70 -13.09
CA ILE A 207 -2.88 -16.83 -13.81
C ILE A 207 -2.73 -15.65 -14.78
N GLY A 208 -1.56 -15.02 -14.78
CA GLY A 208 -1.25 -13.87 -15.63
C GLY A 208 -0.81 -14.27 -17.04
N PHE A 209 0.15 -13.54 -17.59
CA PHE A 209 0.69 -13.80 -18.92
C PHE A 209 1.50 -15.09 -18.97
N ARG A 210 1.49 -15.72 -20.13
CA ARG A 210 2.23 -16.92 -20.45
C ARG A 210 3.57 -16.55 -21.11
N TYR A 211 4.66 -17.09 -20.57
CA TYR A 211 6.01 -16.84 -21.09
C TYR A 211 6.58 -18.01 -21.89
N VAL A 212 5.86 -19.15 -21.95
CA VAL A 212 6.28 -20.35 -22.67
C VAL A 212 5.21 -20.83 -23.63
N SER A 213 5.58 -21.52 -24.70
CA SER A 213 4.69 -22.14 -25.66
C SER A 213 4.98 -23.62 -25.81
N GLU A 214 4.04 -24.37 -26.35
CA GLU A 214 4.30 -25.77 -26.72
C GLU A 214 5.51 -25.84 -27.65
N GLY A 215 6.39 -26.79 -27.38
CA GLY A 215 7.66 -26.91 -28.08
C GLY A 215 8.83 -26.15 -27.47
N THR A 216 8.59 -25.19 -26.57
CA THR A 216 9.66 -24.45 -25.86
C THR A 216 10.44 -25.38 -24.93
N TYR A 217 11.76 -25.23 -24.91
CA TYR A 217 12.62 -25.92 -23.93
C TYR A 217 12.74 -25.06 -22.68
N VAL A 218 12.32 -25.58 -21.52
CA VAL A 218 12.36 -24.89 -20.24
C VAL A 218 13.45 -25.46 -19.34
N THR A 219 13.94 -24.62 -18.41
CA THR A 219 14.87 -24.96 -17.34
C THR A 219 14.31 -24.44 -16.01
N PRO A 220 14.84 -24.84 -14.83
CA PRO A 220 14.34 -24.40 -13.53
C PRO A 220 14.32 -22.88 -13.29
N SER A 221 15.05 -22.09 -14.09
CA SER A 221 15.08 -20.62 -14.00
C SER A 221 14.09 -19.93 -14.93
N VAL A 222 13.44 -20.66 -15.84
CA VAL A 222 12.52 -20.08 -16.83
C VAL A 222 11.14 -19.89 -16.21
N LYS A 223 10.68 -18.64 -16.19
CA LYS A 223 9.33 -18.28 -15.78
C LYS A 223 8.32 -18.79 -16.80
N ILE A 224 7.34 -19.53 -16.33
CA ILE A 224 6.23 -20.08 -17.15
C ILE A 224 5.05 -19.11 -17.17
N ALA A 225 4.62 -18.67 -16.00
CA ALA A 225 3.52 -17.73 -15.80
C ALA A 225 3.66 -17.07 -14.43
N HIS A 226 2.87 -16.03 -14.20
CA HIS A 226 2.69 -15.41 -12.89
C HIS A 226 1.33 -15.82 -12.33
N LEU A 227 1.28 -16.21 -11.07
CA LEU A 227 0.04 -16.59 -10.39
C LEU A 227 -0.18 -15.70 -9.17
N ILE A 228 -1.37 -15.13 -9.05
CA ILE A 228 -1.77 -14.27 -7.93
C ILE A 228 -3.10 -14.73 -7.33
N ASP A 229 -3.23 -14.59 -6.02
CA ASP A 229 -4.51 -14.69 -5.31
C ASP A 229 -5.02 -13.29 -4.96
N PRO A 230 -5.97 -12.71 -5.73
CA PRO A 230 -6.54 -11.40 -5.46
C PRO A 230 -7.76 -11.45 -4.53
N SER A 231 -8.16 -12.59 -3.99
CA SER A 231 -9.39 -12.77 -3.19
C SER A 231 -9.36 -12.01 -1.88
N THR A 232 -8.18 -11.88 -1.32
CA THR A 232 -7.87 -11.07 -0.14
C THR A 232 -6.68 -10.19 -0.48
N LEU A 233 -6.76 -8.91 -0.14
CA LEU A 233 -5.64 -7.98 -0.33
C LEU A 233 -5.02 -7.64 1.02
N LYS A 234 -3.72 -7.51 1.02
CA LYS A 234 -2.92 -7.04 2.14
C LYS A 234 -2.58 -5.57 1.88
N LEU A 235 -3.09 -4.68 2.70
CA LEU A 235 -2.71 -3.27 2.66
C LEU A 235 -1.46 -3.11 3.53
N GLU A 236 -0.33 -2.81 2.90
CA GLU A 236 0.95 -2.54 3.56
C GLU A 236 1.19 -1.05 3.62
N PHE A 237 1.47 -0.54 4.81
CA PHE A 237 1.68 0.88 5.07
C PHE A 237 2.57 1.09 6.29
N ALA A 238 3.05 2.31 6.48
CA ALA A 238 3.90 2.67 7.60
C ALA A 238 3.34 3.88 8.36
N ILE A 239 3.50 3.90 9.67
CA ILE A 239 3.15 5.03 10.53
C ILE A 239 4.37 5.49 11.35
N SER A 240 4.33 6.73 11.83
CA SER A 240 5.43 7.29 12.64
C SER A 240 5.61 6.52 13.96
N GLU A 241 6.87 6.34 14.40
CA GLU A 241 7.26 5.66 15.64
C GLU A 241 6.58 6.23 16.91
N LYS A 242 6.15 7.49 16.89
CA LYS A 242 5.45 8.12 18.02
C LYS A 242 4.15 7.42 18.43
N TYR A 243 3.60 6.58 17.56
CA TYR A 243 2.37 5.83 17.78
C TYR A 243 2.60 4.36 18.19
N VAL A 244 3.86 3.97 18.40
CA VAL A 244 4.24 2.58 18.78
C VAL A 244 3.61 2.13 20.10
N SER A 245 3.38 3.09 21.03
CA SER A 245 2.76 2.81 22.34
C SER A 245 1.25 2.54 22.27
N GLU A 246 0.61 2.77 21.12
CA GLU A 246 -0.81 2.48 20.93
C GLU A 246 -1.03 1.00 20.60
N ASP A 247 -2.16 0.45 21.02
CA ASP A 247 -2.59 -0.88 20.60
C ASP A 247 -3.08 -0.80 19.15
N LEU A 248 -2.21 -1.17 18.22
CA LEU A 248 -2.43 -1.09 16.77
C LEU A 248 -3.09 -2.34 16.20
N MET A 249 -3.00 -3.48 16.92
CA MET A 249 -3.57 -4.76 16.45
C MET A 249 -5.10 -4.72 16.48
N GLY A 250 -5.72 -5.24 15.41
CA GLY A 250 -7.17 -5.28 15.30
C GLY A 250 -7.82 -3.92 14.99
N LYS A 251 -7.06 -2.82 14.96
CA LYS A 251 -7.60 -1.51 14.59
C LYS A 251 -8.15 -1.50 13.17
N ARG A 252 -9.22 -0.75 13.00
CA ARG A 252 -9.88 -0.54 11.73
C ARG A 252 -9.17 0.55 10.93
N ILE A 253 -9.08 0.34 9.64
CA ILE A 253 -8.53 1.29 8.67
C ILE A 253 -9.61 1.62 7.68
N SER A 254 -9.80 2.89 7.40
CA SER A 254 -10.47 3.33 6.20
C SER A 254 -9.44 3.67 5.14
N PHE A 255 -9.66 3.29 3.88
CA PHE A 255 -8.75 3.61 2.80
C PHE A 255 -9.50 3.86 1.49
N GLU A 256 -8.89 4.71 0.67
CA GLU A 256 -9.35 5.06 -0.66
C GLU A 256 -8.23 4.75 -1.66
N THR A 257 -8.61 4.38 -2.89
CA THR A 257 -7.67 4.11 -3.98
C THR A 257 -7.98 4.99 -5.17
N GLU A 258 -6.97 5.37 -5.94
CA GLU A 258 -7.18 6.11 -7.17
C GLU A 258 -8.08 5.31 -8.14
N GLY A 259 -9.06 5.99 -8.73
CA GLY A 259 -10.03 5.38 -9.66
C GLY A 259 -11.34 4.92 -9.02
N TYR A 260 -11.43 4.86 -7.69
CA TYR A 260 -12.66 4.57 -6.97
C TYR A 260 -13.00 5.71 -6.01
N ARG A 261 -14.30 6.08 -5.95
CA ARG A 261 -14.80 7.09 -4.98
C ARG A 261 -15.30 6.45 -3.68
N ASP A 262 -15.28 5.14 -3.62
CA ASP A 262 -15.75 4.37 -2.48
C ASP A 262 -14.68 4.33 -1.38
N GLU A 263 -15.11 4.43 -0.14
CA GLU A 263 -14.29 4.18 1.03
C GLU A 263 -14.31 2.69 1.36
N PHE A 264 -13.14 2.09 1.53
CA PHE A 264 -12.96 0.69 1.85
C PHE A 264 -12.44 0.53 3.29
N PHE A 265 -12.77 -0.60 3.91
CA PHE A 265 -12.38 -0.86 5.29
C PHE A 265 -11.55 -2.13 5.40
N ALA A 266 -10.41 -2.01 6.06
CA ALA A 266 -9.50 -3.11 6.36
C ALA A 266 -9.26 -3.21 7.87
N THR A 267 -8.68 -4.31 8.32
CA THR A 267 -8.33 -4.52 9.72
C THR A 267 -6.85 -4.87 9.84
N VAL A 268 -6.14 -4.22 10.73
CA VAL A 268 -4.72 -4.50 11.03
C VAL A 268 -4.61 -5.90 11.61
N TYR A 269 -3.75 -6.73 11.01
CA TYR A 269 -3.49 -8.09 11.47
C TYR A 269 -2.03 -8.36 11.80
N ALA A 270 -1.12 -7.47 11.41
CA ALA A 270 0.29 -7.60 11.70
C ALA A 270 0.94 -6.22 11.86
N VAL A 271 1.87 -6.14 12.79
CA VAL A 271 2.74 -4.98 13.06
C VAL A 271 4.17 -5.49 12.99
N ASP A 272 5.03 -4.81 12.25
CA ASP A 272 6.46 -5.11 12.26
C ASP A 272 7.07 -4.52 13.53
N TYR A 273 7.66 -5.35 14.39
CA TYR A 273 8.26 -4.89 15.65
C TYR A 273 9.64 -4.23 15.46
N ARG A 274 9.99 -3.91 14.22
CA ARG A 274 11.21 -3.18 13.88
C ARG A 274 10.87 -1.81 13.32
N ILE A 275 11.48 -0.76 13.89
CA ILE A 275 11.41 0.59 13.37
C ILE A 275 12.45 0.73 12.25
N ASP A 276 12.02 1.27 11.11
CA ASP A 276 12.94 1.69 10.07
C ASP A 276 13.68 2.95 10.53
N GLU A 277 15.00 2.83 10.71
CA GLU A 277 15.84 3.90 11.23
C GLU A 277 15.94 5.11 10.30
N THR A 278 15.73 4.90 9.00
CA THR A 278 15.84 5.95 7.98
C THR A 278 14.60 6.81 7.97
N THR A 279 13.42 6.17 8.00
CA THR A 279 12.12 6.86 7.91
C THR A 279 11.48 7.12 9.25
N ARG A 280 11.98 6.54 10.34
CA ARG A 280 11.41 6.59 11.68
C ARG A 280 9.94 6.15 11.70
N THR A 281 9.67 5.05 10.99
CA THR A 281 8.33 4.48 10.88
C THR A 281 8.30 3.02 11.29
N ILE A 282 7.11 2.56 11.65
CA ILE A 282 6.80 1.15 11.91
C ILE A 282 5.88 0.65 10.79
N GLY A 283 6.17 -0.53 10.25
CA GLY A 283 5.39 -1.18 9.21
C GLY A 283 4.16 -1.88 9.77
N LEU A 284 3.03 -1.74 9.10
CA LEU A 284 1.78 -2.43 9.42
C LEU A 284 1.21 -3.10 8.19
N ARG A 285 0.47 -4.18 8.44
CA ARG A 285 -0.34 -4.84 7.41
C ARG A 285 -1.77 -4.99 7.88
N ALA A 286 -2.70 -4.58 7.02
CA ALA A 286 -4.12 -4.79 7.21
C ALA A 286 -4.67 -5.71 6.13
N ARG A 287 -5.78 -6.39 6.44
CA ARG A 287 -6.44 -7.34 5.54
C ARG A 287 -7.76 -6.78 5.06
N TYR A 288 -7.96 -6.84 3.74
CA TYR A 288 -9.19 -6.49 3.06
C TYR A 288 -9.71 -7.69 2.26
N LYS A 289 -10.98 -8.04 2.41
CA LYS A 289 -11.62 -9.10 1.60
C LYS A 289 -12.14 -8.49 0.29
N ASN A 290 -11.49 -8.81 -0.81
CA ASN A 290 -11.81 -8.30 -2.15
C ASN A 290 -12.89 -9.16 -2.84
N ARG A 291 -14.11 -9.16 -2.28
CA ARG A 291 -15.20 -10.03 -2.76
C ARG A 291 -15.61 -9.73 -4.20
N ASP A 292 -15.61 -8.47 -4.56
CA ASP A 292 -16.07 -7.98 -5.87
C ASP A 292 -14.95 -8.01 -6.93
N GLY A 293 -13.72 -8.32 -6.53
CA GLY A 293 -12.55 -8.34 -7.41
C GLY A 293 -12.21 -6.99 -8.05
N ARG A 294 -12.74 -5.88 -7.51
CA ARG A 294 -12.54 -4.54 -8.09
C ARG A 294 -11.13 -4.02 -7.85
N LEU A 295 -10.59 -4.25 -6.66
CA LEU A 295 -9.25 -3.79 -6.32
C LEU A 295 -8.19 -4.77 -6.84
N VAL A 296 -7.11 -4.22 -7.37
CA VAL A 296 -6.02 -5.01 -7.97
C VAL A 296 -4.75 -4.82 -7.13
N PRO A 297 -3.98 -5.90 -6.88
CA PRO A 297 -2.66 -5.76 -6.26
C PRO A 297 -1.78 -4.78 -7.02
N GLY A 298 -0.98 -4.01 -6.29
CA GLY A 298 -0.16 -2.92 -6.84
C GLY A 298 -0.82 -1.55 -6.81
N MET A 299 -2.11 -1.44 -6.52
CA MET A 299 -2.77 -0.14 -6.37
C MET A 299 -2.25 0.59 -5.13
N PHE A 300 -2.10 1.91 -5.29
CA PHE A 300 -1.80 2.82 -4.19
C PHE A 300 -3.08 3.12 -3.40
N ALA A 301 -2.94 3.25 -2.08
CA ALA A 301 -4.04 3.58 -1.18
C ALA A 301 -3.66 4.71 -0.24
N SER A 302 -4.53 5.71 -0.16
CA SER A 302 -4.53 6.71 0.92
C SER A 302 -5.38 6.18 2.05
N LEU A 303 -4.87 6.15 3.27
CA LEU A 303 -5.55 5.51 4.38
C LEU A 303 -5.57 6.35 5.66
N THR A 304 -6.55 6.06 6.49
CA THR A 304 -6.66 6.58 7.86
C THR A 304 -6.81 5.41 8.82
N LEU A 305 -5.80 5.20 9.66
CA LEU A 305 -5.87 4.25 10.77
C LEU A 305 -6.70 4.87 11.89
N ILE A 306 -7.86 4.29 12.17
CA ILE A 306 -8.81 4.79 13.17
C ILE A 306 -8.27 4.44 14.56
N THR A 307 -7.85 5.45 15.32
CA THR A 307 -7.29 5.28 16.67
C THR A 307 -8.35 5.44 17.75
N ASP A 308 -9.28 6.37 17.56
CA ASP A 308 -10.34 6.65 18.52
C ASP A 308 -11.66 7.04 17.80
N GLU A 309 -12.78 6.52 18.31
CA GLU A 309 -14.12 6.83 17.82
C GLU A 309 -14.97 7.29 19.01
N LYS A 310 -15.41 8.54 18.97
CA LYS A 310 -16.27 9.13 19.99
C LYS A 310 -17.65 9.44 19.38
N GLN A 311 -18.69 8.84 19.94
CA GLN A 311 -20.06 9.06 19.46
C GLN A 311 -20.67 10.38 19.89
N ASN A 312 -20.19 10.95 21.00
CA ASN A 312 -20.79 12.13 21.63
C ASN A 312 -19.74 13.23 21.89
N ALA A 313 -18.81 13.45 20.95
CA ALA A 313 -17.83 14.52 21.05
C ALA A 313 -18.49 15.88 20.79
N ILE A 314 -18.28 16.85 21.66
CA ILE A 314 -18.69 18.24 21.41
C ILE A 314 -17.64 18.88 20.51
N GLN A 315 -18.03 19.23 19.28
CA GLN A 315 -17.16 19.86 18.31
C GLN A 315 -17.62 21.29 18.03
N VAL A 316 -16.65 22.18 17.86
CA VAL A 316 -16.88 23.58 17.49
C VAL A 316 -16.01 23.97 16.30
N PRO A 317 -16.45 24.92 15.46
CA PRO A 317 -15.63 25.44 14.37
C PRO A 317 -14.31 25.98 14.89
N THR A 318 -13.20 25.68 14.21
CA THR A 318 -11.86 26.11 14.62
C THR A 318 -11.74 27.62 14.73
N GLU A 319 -12.52 28.37 13.93
CA GLU A 319 -12.58 29.84 13.94
C GLU A 319 -13.19 30.44 15.20
N ALA A 320 -13.97 29.65 15.95
CA ALA A 320 -14.59 30.11 17.21
C ALA A 320 -13.61 30.19 18.38
N ILE A 321 -12.42 29.64 18.22
CA ILE A 321 -11.43 29.56 19.31
C ILE A 321 -10.59 30.82 19.36
N VAL A 322 -10.56 31.44 20.52
CA VAL A 322 -9.70 32.58 20.83
C VAL A 322 -8.48 32.08 21.60
N PRO A 323 -7.27 32.08 20.95
CA PRO A 323 -6.05 31.70 21.64
C PRO A 323 -5.58 32.85 22.55
N GLU A 324 -5.28 32.53 23.81
CA GLU A 324 -4.55 33.41 24.75
C GLU A 324 -3.21 32.75 25.13
N MET A 325 -2.34 33.51 25.82
CA MET A 325 -0.95 33.07 26.09
C MET A 325 -0.82 31.68 26.71
N ASN A 326 -1.73 31.30 27.62
CA ASN A 326 -1.67 30.00 28.30
C ASN A 326 -2.95 29.18 28.24
N GLU A 327 -4.01 29.73 27.66
CA GLU A 327 -5.33 29.12 27.63
C GLU A 327 -6.01 29.29 26.27
N LYS A 328 -6.93 28.40 25.95
CA LYS A 328 -7.86 28.60 24.83
C LYS A 328 -9.21 28.97 25.42
N LYS A 329 -9.83 29.99 24.84
CA LYS A 329 -11.14 30.47 25.25
C LYS A 329 -12.11 30.45 24.08
N ILE A 330 -13.39 30.49 24.39
CA ILE A 330 -14.47 30.52 23.41
C ILE A 330 -15.56 31.45 23.89
N TRP A 331 -16.16 32.21 22.95
CA TRP A 331 -17.31 33.04 23.24
C TRP A 331 -18.60 32.22 23.17
N VAL A 332 -19.37 32.22 24.24
CA VAL A 332 -20.66 31.54 24.33
C VAL A 332 -21.74 32.55 24.63
N SER A 333 -22.85 32.39 23.95
CA SER A 333 -24.02 33.23 24.27
C SER A 333 -24.93 32.56 25.28
N ARG A 334 -25.25 33.27 26.35
CA ARG A 334 -26.27 32.88 27.33
C ARG A 334 -27.25 34.05 27.52
N ASN A 335 -28.52 33.79 27.33
CA ASN A 335 -29.58 34.81 27.44
C ASN A 335 -29.32 36.07 26.60
N GLY A 336 -28.79 35.93 25.36
CA GLY A 336 -28.52 37.06 24.45
C GLY A 336 -27.28 37.89 24.81
N LYS A 337 -26.43 37.44 25.73
CA LYS A 337 -25.18 38.09 26.13
C LYS A 337 -23.99 37.17 25.86
N ALA A 338 -22.87 37.76 25.46
CA ALA A 338 -21.63 37.05 25.21
C ALA A 338 -20.80 36.86 26.49
N PHE A 339 -20.31 35.65 26.72
CA PHE A 339 -19.41 35.32 27.86
C PHE A 339 -18.17 34.60 27.30
N LEU A 340 -17.00 34.99 27.75
CA LEU A 340 -15.75 34.38 27.40
C LEU A 340 -15.41 33.28 28.42
N ILE A 341 -15.43 32.04 28.00
CA ILE A 341 -15.18 30.89 28.88
C ILE A 341 -13.90 30.12 28.49
N PRO A 342 -13.10 29.67 29.44
CA PRO A 342 -11.94 28.82 29.18
C PRO A 342 -12.40 27.44 28.78
N ILE A 343 -11.67 26.84 27.81
CA ILE A 343 -11.95 25.49 27.30
C ILE A 343 -10.68 24.66 27.26
N VAL A 344 -10.84 23.35 27.40
CA VAL A 344 -9.81 22.36 27.09
C VAL A 344 -10.18 21.71 25.76
N THR A 345 -9.26 21.78 24.81
CA THR A 345 -9.48 21.21 23.46
C THR A 345 -8.83 19.85 23.33
N GLY A 346 -9.48 18.95 22.58
CA GLY A 346 -8.98 17.65 22.19
C GLY A 346 -8.52 17.58 20.73
N THR A 347 -9.01 16.59 20.01
CA THR A 347 -8.71 16.32 18.61
C THR A 347 -9.15 17.47 17.70
N ARG A 348 -8.29 17.84 16.77
CA ARG A 348 -8.57 18.87 15.75
C ARG A 348 -8.68 18.22 14.37
N THR A 349 -9.76 18.53 13.67
CA THR A 349 -9.94 18.22 12.25
C THR A 349 -9.60 19.46 11.37
N ALA A 350 -9.86 19.39 10.07
CA ALA A 350 -9.62 20.52 9.17
C ALA A 350 -10.47 21.76 9.51
N THR A 351 -11.73 21.57 9.92
CA THR A 351 -12.72 22.63 10.14
C THR A 351 -13.21 22.72 11.58
N MET A 352 -13.15 21.62 12.33
CA MET A 352 -13.71 21.51 13.67
C MET A 352 -12.63 21.15 14.70
N ILE A 353 -12.90 21.46 15.97
CA ILE A 353 -12.05 21.05 17.11
C ILE A 353 -12.93 20.50 18.23
N GLU A 354 -12.48 19.40 18.83
CA GLU A 354 -13.13 18.80 19.97
C GLU A 354 -12.93 19.65 21.23
N VAL A 355 -13.98 19.85 22.01
CA VAL A 355 -13.94 20.48 23.33
C VAL A 355 -14.15 19.40 24.39
N LEU A 356 -13.11 19.16 25.19
CA LEU A 356 -13.12 18.14 26.27
C LEU A 356 -13.80 18.65 27.54
N SER A 357 -13.66 19.96 27.84
CA SER A 357 -14.30 20.59 28.98
C SER A 357 -14.47 22.07 28.77
N GLY A 358 -15.40 22.67 29.54
CA GLY A 358 -15.73 24.11 29.50
C GLY A 358 -16.98 24.43 28.66
N LEU A 359 -17.51 23.49 27.87
CA LEU A 359 -18.69 23.66 27.04
C LEU A 359 -19.69 22.52 27.28
N SER A 360 -20.97 22.84 27.23
CA SER A 360 -22.05 21.87 27.35
C SER A 360 -22.82 21.73 26.04
N ALA A 361 -23.40 20.55 25.82
CA ALA A 361 -24.30 20.36 24.68
C ALA A 361 -25.49 21.33 24.77
N GLY A 362 -25.77 22.02 23.67
CA GLY A 362 -26.80 23.05 23.63
C GLY A 362 -26.32 24.51 23.82
N ASP A 363 -25.05 24.69 24.24
CA ASP A 363 -24.48 26.04 24.32
C ASP A 363 -24.35 26.64 22.91
N THR A 364 -24.67 27.95 22.77
CA THR A 364 -24.50 28.68 21.50
C THR A 364 -23.10 29.29 21.46
N VAL A 365 -22.27 28.81 20.58
CA VAL A 365 -20.89 29.26 20.35
C VAL A 365 -20.85 30.31 19.28
N LEU A 366 -20.19 31.44 19.55
CA LEU A 366 -20.06 32.55 18.60
C LEU A 366 -18.86 32.33 17.65
N THR A 367 -19.04 32.51 16.36
CA THR A 367 -18.03 32.25 15.33
C THR A 367 -17.52 33.53 14.64
N THR A 368 -18.28 34.61 14.67
CA THR A 368 -17.90 35.89 14.02
C THR A 368 -17.95 37.07 14.99
N GLY A 369 -17.25 38.14 14.67
CA GLY A 369 -17.22 39.38 15.48
C GLY A 369 -16.42 39.26 16.78
N LEU A 370 -15.65 38.18 16.97
CA LEU A 370 -14.98 37.80 18.24
C LEU A 370 -14.07 38.88 18.82
N MET A 371 -13.42 39.68 17.97
CA MET A 371 -12.52 40.77 18.35
C MET A 371 -13.22 41.98 18.96
N GLN A 372 -14.52 42.15 18.73
CA GLN A 372 -15.32 43.27 19.23
C GLN A 372 -16.12 42.93 20.48
N LEU A 373 -16.17 41.65 20.82
CA LEU A 373 -16.90 41.15 21.97
C LEU A 373 -16.22 41.54 23.29
N ARG A 374 -17.03 41.81 24.29
CA ARG A 374 -16.64 42.00 25.69
C ARG A 374 -17.52 41.12 26.57
N ASP A 375 -17.00 40.76 27.71
CA ASP A 375 -17.75 39.94 28.64
C ASP A 375 -19.08 40.65 29.04
N ASN A 376 -20.17 39.88 29.11
CA ASN A 376 -21.52 40.34 29.43
C ASN A 376 -22.13 41.34 28.39
N MET A 377 -21.52 41.42 27.18
CA MET A 377 -22.02 42.31 26.09
C MET A 377 -23.28 41.74 25.47
N PRO A 378 -24.36 42.52 25.27
CA PRO A 378 -25.54 42.07 24.57
C PRO A 378 -25.26 41.92 23.07
N VAL A 379 -25.65 40.78 22.49
CA VAL A 379 -25.40 40.41 21.09
C VAL A 379 -26.69 39.98 20.39
N ARG A 380 -26.74 40.19 19.08
CA ARG A 380 -27.79 39.63 18.23
C ARG A 380 -27.21 38.46 17.45
N ILE A 381 -27.70 37.26 17.74
CA ILE A 381 -27.15 36.02 17.16
C ILE A 381 -27.89 35.67 15.89
N ASN A 382 -27.14 35.41 14.84
CA ASN A 382 -27.61 34.73 13.63
C ASN A 382 -27.08 33.29 13.71
N LEU A 383 -27.98 32.33 13.95
CA LEU A 383 -27.58 30.91 13.97
C LEU A 383 -27.21 30.46 12.57
N THR A 384 -26.04 29.87 12.43
CA THR A 384 -25.58 29.17 11.24
C THR A 384 -25.63 27.70 11.56
N ASP A 385 -26.27 26.89 10.74
CA ASP A 385 -26.36 25.43 10.88
C ASP A 385 -25.04 24.74 10.66
#